data_5e98270d164275cd55e3bd7e92e8b8dc
#
_entry.id   5e98270d164275cd55e3bd7e92e8b8dc
#
_cell.length_a   1.000
_cell.length_b   1.000
_cell.length_c   1.000
_cell.angle_alpha   90.00
_cell.angle_beta   90.00
_cell.angle_gamma   90.00
#
_symmetry.space_group_name_H-M   'P 1'
#
loop_
_entity.id
_entity.type
_entity.pdbx_description
1 polymer ?
#
loop_
_entity_poly.entity_id
_entity_poly.type
_entity_poly.pdbx_seq_one_letter_code
_entity_poly.pdbx_strand_id
1 'polypeptide(L)'
;VARLIAHRVARKQRACSAETGAYCQARKRLPEAFFSQIARQTGQRLEESVPSRWLWKNRRVYIFDGATVSMPDTAANQQAYPQPANQRPGLGFPLMRIAVIFSLACGAVLDVGMCRYAGKGQSEMALLRQLWSIFQPGSIVLADRLMCAWTEFVMLKQRDVDCVCRFTSHRRADFRRGKCLGKDDHLVIW
;
A
#
# COMPACT_ATOMS: atom_id res chain seq x y z
N VAL A 1 4.89 -20.15 -13.05
CA VAL A 1 4.88 -21.14 -14.16
C VAL A 1 4.22 -22.43 -13.68
N ALA A 2 4.68 -23.10 -12.61
CA ALA A 2 4.13 -24.39 -12.15
C ALA A 2 2.60 -24.39 -11.98
N ARG A 3 2.04 -23.36 -11.34
CA ARG A 3 0.58 -23.20 -11.18
C ARG A 3 -0.16 -23.08 -12.50
N LEU A 4 0.42 -22.40 -13.50
CA LEU A 4 -0.17 -22.26 -14.82
C LEU A 4 -0.17 -23.60 -15.56
N ILE A 5 0.92 -24.37 -15.45
CA ILE A 5 1.00 -25.72 -16.00
C ILE A 5 -0.09 -26.60 -15.40
N ALA A 6 -0.17 -26.65 -14.06
CA ALA A 6 -1.19 -27.45 -13.35
C ALA A 6 -2.61 -27.05 -13.75
N HIS A 7 -2.91 -25.76 -13.84
CA HIS A 7 -4.21 -25.25 -14.27
C HIS A 7 -4.57 -25.66 -15.70
N ARG A 8 -3.62 -25.59 -16.64
CA ARG A 8 -3.86 -26.01 -18.04
C ARG A 8 -4.05 -27.51 -18.16
N VAL A 9 -3.23 -28.30 -17.45
CA VAL A 9 -3.36 -29.75 -17.41
C VAL A 9 -4.73 -30.17 -16.83
N ALA A 10 -5.16 -29.56 -15.74
CA ALA A 10 -6.48 -29.80 -15.15
C ALA A 10 -7.64 -29.50 -16.13
N ARG A 11 -7.45 -28.56 -17.06
CA ARG A 11 -8.42 -28.23 -18.11
C ARG A 11 -8.23 -29.01 -19.41
N LYS A 12 -7.42 -30.06 -19.39
CA LYS A 12 -7.08 -30.88 -20.58
C LYS A 12 -6.51 -30.03 -21.75
N GLN A 13 -5.87 -28.92 -21.44
CA GLN A 13 -5.20 -28.07 -22.42
C GLN A 13 -3.73 -28.49 -22.54
N ARG A 14 -3.13 -28.20 -23.69
CA ARG A 14 -1.69 -28.46 -23.90
C ARG A 14 -0.87 -27.79 -22.82
N ALA A 15 -0.01 -28.54 -22.13
CA ALA A 15 0.92 -28.03 -21.16
C ALA A 15 1.87 -27.00 -21.80
N CYS A 16 2.13 -25.90 -21.11
CA CYS A 16 3.19 -24.97 -21.52
C CYS A 16 4.54 -25.48 -21.03
N SER A 17 5.62 -25.02 -21.69
CA SER A 17 6.98 -25.34 -21.27
C SER A 17 7.23 -24.90 -19.82
N ALA A 18 7.95 -25.73 -19.04
CA ALA A 18 8.45 -25.38 -17.71
C ALA A 18 9.61 -24.37 -17.75
N GLU A 19 10.23 -24.20 -18.91
CA GLU A 19 11.33 -23.26 -19.09
C GLU A 19 10.84 -21.81 -18.96
N THR A 20 11.51 -21.02 -18.09
CA THR A 20 11.10 -19.65 -17.75
C THR A 20 11.64 -18.59 -18.70
N GLY A 21 12.57 -18.94 -19.58
CA GLY A 21 13.25 -17.98 -20.48
C GLY A 21 12.28 -17.21 -21.38
N ALA A 22 11.40 -17.91 -22.08
CA ALA A 22 10.39 -17.29 -22.93
C ALA A 22 9.41 -16.42 -22.13
N TYR A 23 9.01 -16.87 -20.94
CA TYR A 23 8.17 -16.10 -20.01
C TYR A 23 8.87 -14.82 -19.55
N CYS A 24 10.16 -14.88 -19.19
CA CYS A 24 10.93 -13.73 -18.78
C CYS A 24 11.05 -12.71 -19.93
N GLN A 25 11.28 -13.16 -21.15
CA GLN A 25 11.31 -12.27 -22.32
C GLN A 25 9.95 -11.64 -22.62
N ALA A 26 8.87 -12.41 -22.53
CA ALA A 26 7.52 -11.87 -22.71
C ALA A 26 7.20 -10.81 -21.65
N ARG A 27 7.53 -11.07 -20.38
CA ARG A 27 7.32 -10.11 -19.28
C ARG A 27 8.08 -8.80 -19.49
N LYS A 28 9.31 -8.83 -20.02
CA LYS A 28 10.11 -7.63 -20.30
C LYS A 28 9.46 -6.71 -21.37
N ARG A 29 8.60 -7.26 -22.23
CA ARG A 29 7.91 -6.50 -23.29
C ARG A 29 6.63 -5.82 -22.79
N LEU A 30 6.10 -6.23 -21.64
CA LEU A 30 4.89 -5.65 -21.08
C LEU A 30 5.23 -4.37 -20.32
N PRO A 31 4.56 -3.24 -20.59
CA PRO A 31 4.78 -2.01 -19.86
C PRO A 31 4.28 -2.15 -18.42
N GLU A 32 4.91 -1.44 -17.49
CA GLU A 32 4.50 -1.40 -16.08
C GLU A 32 3.04 -1.00 -15.91
N ALA A 33 2.57 -0.03 -16.71
CA ALA A 33 1.19 0.44 -16.69
C ALA A 33 0.16 -0.68 -16.89
N PHE A 34 0.49 -1.70 -17.67
CA PHE A 34 -0.37 -2.87 -17.86
C PHE A 34 -0.59 -3.64 -16.55
N PHE A 35 0.49 -3.89 -15.79
CA PHE A 35 0.39 -4.59 -14.51
C PHE A 35 -0.33 -3.76 -13.47
N SER A 36 -0.01 -2.47 -13.40
CA SER A 36 -0.65 -1.51 -12.51
C SER A 36 -2.16 -1.42 -12.76
N GLN A 37 -2.57 -1.35 -14.03
CA GLN A 37 -3.98 -1.30 -14.41
C GLN A 37 -4.72 -2.59 -14.06
N ILE A 38 -4.13 -3.76 -14.34
CA ILE A 38 -4.74 -5.05 -13.97
C ILE A 38 -4.88 -5.17 -12.46
N ALA A 39 -3.86 -4.80 -11.70
CA ALA A 39 -3.90 -4.85 -10.24
C ALA A 39 -5.04 -3.98 -9.70
N ARG A 40 -5.13 -2.73 -10.14
CA ARG A 40 -6.20 -1.80 -9.74
C ARG A 40 -7.59 -2.31 -10.12
N GLN A 41 -7.78 -2.74 -11.36
CA GLN A 41 -9.08 -3.24 -11.82
C GLN A 41 -9.50 -4.50 -11.06
N THR A 42 -8.56 -5.41 -10.80
CA THR A 42 -8.84 -6.62 -10.03
C THR A 42 -9.18 -6.27 -8.59
N GLY A 43 -8.40 -5.40 -7.96
CA GLY A 43 -8.64 -4.93 -6.60
C GLY A 43 -10.02 -4.26 -6.47
N GLN A 44 -10.33 -3.36 -7.40
CA GLN A 44 -11.61 -2.65 -7.42
C GLN A 44 -12.81 -3.62 -7.57
N ARG A 45 -12.74 -4.56 -8.50
CA ARG A 45 -13.81 -5.57 -8.68
C ARG A 45 -14.01 -6.43 -7.44
N LEU A 46 -12.92 -6.84 -6.78
CA LEU A 46 -13.01 -7.58 -5.52
C LEU A 46 -13.65 -6.72 -4.42
N GLU A 47 -13.26 -5.47 -4.30
CA GLU A 47 -13.81 -4.53 -3.32
C GLU A 47 -15.31 -4.25 -3.57
N GLU A 48 -15.72 -4.10 -4.82
CA GLU A 48 -17.13 -3.91 -5.20
C GLU A 48 -17.98 -5.15 -4.89
N SER A 49 -17.38 -6.35 -4.96
CA SER A 49 -18.07 -7.62 -4.66
C SER A 49 -18.17 -7.94 -3.17
N VAL A 50 -17.59 -7.12 -2.29
CA VAL A 50 -17.63 -7.32 -0.83
C VAL A 50 -19.07 -7.23 -0.31
N PRO A 51 -19.59 -8.29 0.33
CA PRO A 51 -20.94 -8.25 0.91
C PRO A 51 -20.96 -7.36 2.14
N SER A 52 -22.08 -6.69 2.39
CA SER A 52 -22.24 -5.74 3.51
C SER A 52 -21.92 -6.33 4.89
N ARG A 53 -22.16 -7.63 5.10
CA ARG A 53 -21.82 -8.33 6.34
C ARG A 53 -20.32 -8.40 6.66
N TRP A 54 -19.45 -8.13 5.68
CA TRP A 54 -18.00 -8.07 5.87
C TRP A 54 -17.51 -6.67 6.18
N LEU A 55 -18.37 -5.68 6.06
CA LEU A 55 -18.05 -4.30 6.38
C LEU A 55 -18.12 -4.06 7.89
N TRP A 56 -17.19 -3.28 8.43
CA TRP A 56 -17.21 -2.90 9.82
C TRP A 56 -18.26 -1.80 10.06
N LYS A 57 -19.37 -2.15 10.75
CA LYS A 57 -20.50 -1.22 10.96
C LYS A 57 -20.99 -0.56 9.66
N ASN A 58 -21.09 -1.34 8.59
CA ASN A 58 -21.45 -0.89 7.23
C ASN A 58 -20.47 0.11 6.61
N ARG A 59 -19.23 0.18 7.10
CA ARG A 59 -18.19 1.07 6.60
C ARG A 59 -17.04 0.27 5.97
N ARG A 60 -16.51 0.76 4.88
CA ARG A 60 -15.30 0.23 4.27
C ARG A 60 -14.09 0.59 5.12
N VAL A 61 -13.21 -0.36 5.32
CA VAL A 61 -11.97 -0.16 6.05
C VAL A 61 -10.81 -0.46 5.13
N TYR A 62 -9.94 0.51 4.97
CA TYR A 62 -8.72 0.42 4.17
C TYR A 62 -7.50 0.35 5.09
N ILE A 63 -6.53 -0.45 4.69
CA ILE A 63 -5.24 -0.51 5.37
C ILE A 63 -4.22 0.18 4.47
N PHE A 64 -3.49 1.12 5.05
CA PHE A 64 -2.34 1.75 4.41
C PHE A 64 -1.06 1.25 5.07
N ASP A 65 -0.13 0.75 4.27
CA ASP A 65 1.18 0.31 4.75
C ASP A 65 2.26 0.59 3.71
N GLY A 66 3.48 0.77 4.18
CA GLY A 66 4.64 1.05 3.36
C GLY A 66 5.73 -0.01 3.52
N ALA A 67 6.52 -0.18 2.49
CA ALA A 67 7.68 -1.07 2.51
C ALA A 67 8.81 -0.53 1.65
N THR A 68 10.01 -1.06 1.88
CA THR A 68 11.18 -0.80 1.04
C THR A 68 11.56 -2.07 0.29
N VAL A 69 11.81 -1.95 -1.00
CA VAL A 69 12.16 -3.06 -1.88
C VAL A 69 13.56 -2.84 -2.43
N SER A 70 14.45 -3.82 -2.21
CA SER A 70 15.74 -3.87 -2.89
C SER A 70 15.55 -4.37 -4.32
N MET A 71 16.16 -3.67 -5.25
CA MET A 71 16.10 -3.98 -6.67
C MET A 71 17.43 -4.58 -7.15
N PRO A 72 17.42 -5.35 -8.25
CA PRO A 72 18.67 -5.81 -8.87
C PRO A 72 19.60 -4.63 -9.17
N ASP A 73 20.90 -4.83 -8.92
CA ASP A 73 21.90 -3.80 -9.18
C ASP A 73 22.20 -3.73 -10.70
N THR A 74 21.49 -2.85 -11.36
CA THR A 74 21.65 -2.51 -12.77
C THR A 74 21.80 -1.00 -12.91
N ALA A 75 22.50 -0.56 -13.96
CA ALA A 75 22.65 0.87 -14.22
C ALA A 75 21.30 1.61 -14.32
N ALA A 76 20.30 0.99 -14.96
CA ALA A 76 18.96 1.56 -15.08
C ALA A 76 18.26 1.69 -13.72
N ASN A 77 18.37 0.67 -12.85
CA ASN A 77 17.78 0.73 -11.51
C ASN A 77 18.51 1.73 -10.61
N GLN A 78 19.86 1.80 -10.68
CA GLN A 78 20.63 2.82 -9.94
C GLN A 78 20.25 4.25 -10.37
N GLN A 79 20.03 4.47 -11.66
CA GLN A 79 19.59 5.77 -12.17
C GLN A 79 18.19 6.15 -11.68
N ALA A 80 17.24 5.21 -11.72
CA ALA A 80 15.86 5.44 -11.34
C ALA A 80 15.67 5.45 -9.81
N TYR A 81 16.31 4.53 -9.10
CA TYR A 81 16.17 4.29 -7.65
C TYR A 81 17.56 4.09 -7.02
N PRO A 82 18.34 5.15 -6.86
CA PRO A 82 19.73 5.03 -6.42
C PRO A 82 19.85 4.37 -5.04
N GLN A 83 20.97 3.70 -4.80
CA GLN A 83 21.31 3.22 -3.47
C GLN A 83 21.35 4.36 -2.46
N PRO A 84 21.15 4.10 -1.15
CA PRO A 84 21.24 5.12 -0.11
C PRO A 84 22.64 5.77 -0.04
N ALA A 85 22.65 7.08 0.19
CA ALA A 85 23.90 7.87 0.22
C ALA A 85 24.86 7.50 1.38
N ASN A 86 24.37 6.81 2.40
CA ASN A 86 25.19 6.31 3.51
C ASN A 86 25.94 5.02 3.20
N GLN A 87 25.72 4.43 2.04
CA GLN A 87 26.44 3.26 1.56
C GLN A 87 27.53 3.69 0.57
N ARG A 88 28.68 3.01 0.59
CA ARG A 88 29.74 3.29 -0.37
C ARG A 88 29.24 3.10 -1.80
N PRO A 89 29.55 4.01 -2.73
CA PRO A 89 29.18 3.86 -4.13
C PRO A 89 29.60 2.48 -4.69
N GLY A 90 28.70 1.82 -5.39
CA GLY A 90 28.94 0.49 -5.99
C GLY A 90 28.84 -0.70 -5.03
N LEU A 91 28.55 -0.49 -3.74
CA LEU A 91 28.37 -1.58 -2.77
C LEU A 91 26.92 -1.73 -2.29
N GLY A 92 26.05 -0.79 -2.65
CA GLY A 92 24.66 -0.81 -2.25
C GLY A 92 23.72 -1.20 -3.39
N PHE A 93 22.57 -1.73 -3.03
CA PHE A 93 21.51 -2.02 -3.99
C PHE A 93 20.58 -0.81 -4.17
N PRO A 94 20.02 -0.64 -5.38
CA PRO A 94 18.93 0.31 -5.60
C PRO A 94 17.76 0.02 -4.65
N LEU A 95 17.21 1.07 -4.03
CA LEU A 95 16.08 0.96 -3.12
C LEU A 95 14.88 1.74 -3.62
N MET A 96 13.76 1.05 -3.73
CA MET A 96 12.47 1.63 -4.04
C MET A 96 11.58 1.60 -2.79
N ARG A 97 10.93 2.70 -2.50
CA ARG A 97 9.86 2.74 -1.50
C ARG A 97 8.53 2.47 -2.18
N ILE A 98 7.74 1.63 -1.58
CA ILE A 98 6.36 1.35 -2.00
C ILE A 98 5.41 1.71 -0.88
N ALA A 99 4.20 2.11 -1.24
CA ALA A 99 3.09 2.25 -0.32
C ALA A 99 1.85 1.62 -0.96
N VAL A 100 1.07 0.91 -0.17
CA VAL A 100 -0.02 0.08 -0.67
C VAL A 100 -1.29 0.37 0.12
N ILE A 101 -2.42 0.40 -0.57
CA ILE A 101 -3.74 0.44 0.04
C ILE A 101 -4.42 -0.90 -0.19
N PHE A 102 -4.86 -1.52 0.91
CA PHE A 102 -5.58 -2.80 0.92
C PHE A 102 -7.01 -2.60 1.41
N SER A 103 -7.93 -3.40 0.90
CA SER A 103 -9.22 -3.60 1.55
C SER A 103 -9.09 -4.54 2.74
N LEU A 104 -9.54 -4.14 3.91
CA LEU A 104 -9.61 -5.04 5.07
C LEU A 104 -10.60 -6.19 4.84
N ALA A 105 -11.68 -5.93 4.14
CA ALA A 105 -12.77 -6.88 3.95
C ALA A 105 -12.41 -8.06 3.06
N CYS A 106 -11.64 -7.85 2.00
CA CYS A 106 -11.29 -8.90 1.04
C CYS A 106 -9.77 -9.12 0.88
N GLY A 107 -8.92 -8.32 1.54
CA GLY A 107 -7.47 -8.38 1.41
C GLY A 107 -6.93 -7.96 0.03
N ALA A 108 -7.77 -7.39 -0.82
CA ALA A 108 -7.37 -6.98 -2.15
C ALA A 108 -6.48 -5.72 -2.10
N VAL A 109 -5.42 -5.72 -2.91
CA VAL A 109 -4.65 -4.52 -3.20
C VAL A 109 -5.47 -3.61 -4.10
N LEU A 110 -5.75 -2.39 -3.65
CA LEU A 110 -6.56 -1.41 -4.38
C LEU A 110 -5.68 -0.47 -5.22
N ASP A 111 -4.56 -0.07 -4.66
CA ASP A 111 -3.57 0.73 -5.38
C ASP A 111 -2.18 0.64 -4.74
N VAL A 112 -1.15 1.00 -5.52
CA VAL A 112 0.26 0.99 -5.12
C VAL A 112 0.91 2.27 -5.61
N GLY A 113 1.56 2.99 -4.69
CA GLY A 113 2.46 4.08 -5.00
C GLY A 113 3.91 3.66 -4.90
N MET A 114 4.77 4.23 -5.73
CA MET A 114 6.20 3.93 -5.75
C MET A 114 7.00 5.22 -5.82
N CYS A 115 8.10 5.30 -5.07
CA CYS A 115 9.03 6.42 -5.17
C CYS A 115 10.46 5.98 -4.81
N ARG A 116 11.41 6.88 -4.99
CA ARG A 116 12.79 6.70 -4.53
C ARG A 116 12.84 6.57 -3.01
N TYR A 117 13.81 5.84 -2.50
CA TYR A 117 13.98 5.68 -1.06
C TYR A 117 14.28 7.01 -0.35
N ALA A 118 15.06 7.91 -0.97
CA ALA A 118 15.47 9.19 -0.44
C ALA A 118 15.19 10.33 -1.41
N GLY A 119 15.06 11.54 -0.88
CA GLY A 119 14.82 12.76 -1.63
C GLY A 119 13.61 13.54 -1.13
N LYS A 120 13.51 14.80 -1.53
CA LYS A 120 12.35 15.64 -1.19
C LYS A 120 11.08 15.09 -1.83
N GLY A 121 10.02 14.94 -1.04
CA GLY A 121 8.76 14.36 -1.52
C GLY A 121 8.77 12.84 -1.72
N GLN A 122 9.86 12.16 -1.33
CA GLN A 122 10.02 10.72 -1.45
C GLN A 122 9.76 10.04 -0.09
N SER A 123 8.52 10.09 0.38
CA SER A 123 8.12 9.50 1.66
C SER A 123 6.83 8.71 1.51
N GLU A 124 6.57 7.81 2.47
CA GLU A 124 5.30 7.06 2.52
C GLU A 124 4.10 8.01 2.60
N MET A 125 4.23 9.11 3.35
CA MET A 125 3.18 10.13 3.44
C MET A 125 2.95 10.86 2.12
N ALA A 126 4.01 11.09 1.33
CA ALA A 126 3.85 11.65 -0.01
C ALA A 126 3.13 10.67 -0.95
N LEU A 127 3.45 9.38 -0.85
CA LEU A 127 2.76 8.33 -1.61
C LEU A 127 1.29 8.19 -1.18
N LEU A 128 1.01 8.21 0.12
CA LEU A 128 -0.37 8.19 0.62
C LEU A 128 -1.20 9.31 -0.01
N ARG A 129 -0.67 10.53 -0.04
CA ARG A 129 -1.37 11.69 -0.62
C ARG A 129 -1.65 11.54 -2.11
N GLN A 130 -0.83 10.79 -2.84
CA GLN A 130 -1.10 10.43 -4.24
C GLN A 130 -2.21 9.40 -4.40
N LEU A 131 -2.41 8.55 -3.38
CA LEU A 131 -3.37 7.45 -3.39
C LEU A 131 -4.73 7.81 -2.75
N TRP A 132 -4.92 9.04 -2.28
CA TRP A 132 -6.10 9.43 -1.51
C TRP A 132 -7.42 9.32 -2.25
N SER A 133 -7.41 9.32 -3.57
CA SER A 133 -8.61 9.13 -4.40
C SER A 133 -9.29 7.78 -4.20
N ILE A 134 -8.59 6.80 -3.59
CA ILE A 134 -9.15 5.49 -3.25
C ILE A 134 -10.13 5.57 -2.08
N PHE A 135 -9.89 6.49 -1.14
CA PHE A 135 -10.72 6.59 0.06
C PHE A 135 -12.07 7.22 -0.25
N GLN A 136 -13.12 6.48 0.00
CA GLN A 136 -14.49 6.93 -0.17
C GLN A 136 -14.98 7.66 1.08
N PRO A 137 -15.85 8.68 0.96
CA PRO A 137 -16.52 9.29 2.11
C PRO A 137 -17.18 8.23 3.00
N GLY A 138 -17.12 8.42 4.31
CA GLY A 138 -17.63 7.46 5.28
C GLY A 138 -16.72 6.25 5.53
N SER A 139 -15.60 6.12 4.85
CA SER A 139 -14.63 5.04 5.07
C SER A 139 -13.71 5.27 6.28
N ILE A 140 -12.95 4.25 6.63
CA ILE A 140 -11.96 4.28 7.71
C ILE A 140 -10.62 3.84 7.15
N VAL A 141 -9.55 4.55 7.51
CA VAL A 141 -8.17 4.15 7.20
C VAL A 141 -7.50 3.63 8.47
N LEU A 142 -6.98 2.41 8.40
CA LEU A 142 -6.07 1.85 9.40
C LEU A 142 -4.64 2.06 8.92
N ALA A 143 -3.81 2.61 9.78
CA ALA A 143 -2.41 2.84 9.46
C ALA A 143 -1.51 2.73 10.70
N ASP A 144 -0.23 2.68 10.49
CA ASP A 144 0.76 2.70 11.54
C ASP A 144 0.89 4.09 12.20
N ARG A 145 1.81 4.21 13.16
CA ARG A 145 2.10 5.47 13.88
C ARG A 145 2.59 6.61 12.99
N LEU A 146 3.08 6.32 11.76
CA LEU A 146 3.55 7.36 10.83
C LEU A 146 2.41 8.28 10.40
N MET A 147 1.19 7.74 10.31
CA MET A 147 -0.03 8.48 10.01
C MET A 147 -0.51 9.39 11.15
N CYS A 148 0.02 9.25 12.35
CA CYS A 148 -0.39 10.04 13.51
C CYS A 148 0.13 11.50 13.42
N ALA A 149 -0.22 12.20 12.35
CA ALA A 149 0.10 13.60 12.14
C ALA A 149 -1.18 14.43 12.00
N TRP A 150 -1.20 15.62 12.61
CA TRP A 150 -2.36 16.51 12.59
C TRP A 150 -2.85 16.81 11.16
N THR A 151 -1.93 17.09 10.26
CA THR A 151 -2.24 17.41 8.87
C THR A 151 -3.01 16.28 8.19
N GLU A 152 -2.60 15.04 8.41
CA GLU A 152 -3.24 13.86 7.82
C GLU A 152 -4.65 13.66 8.37
N PHE A 153 -4.85 13.83 9.68
CA PHE A 153 -6.19 13.76 10.27
C PHE A 153 -7.12 14.83 9.71
N VAL A 154 -6.68 16.09 9.63
CA VAL A 154 -7.48 17.18 9.07
C VAL A 154 -7.84 16.91 7.61
N MET A 155 -6.88 16.50 6.80
CA MET A 155 -7.10 16.26 5.37
C MET A 155 -8.00 15.05 5.11
N LEU A 156 -7.91 13.99 5.93
CA LEU A 156 -8.83 12.85 5.86
C LEU A 156 -10.23 13.26 6.33
N LYS A 157 -10.32 14.01 7.42
CA LYS A 157 -11.60 14.51 7.94
C LYS A 157 -12.33 15.40 6.94
N GLN A 158 -11.62 16.25 6.19
CA GLN A 158 -12.20 17.05 5.11
C GLN A 158 -12.80 16.20 3.98
N ARG A 159 -12.40 14.93 3.88
CA ARG A 159 -12.92 13.95 2.92
C ARG A 159 -13.98 13.02 3.51
N ASP A 160 -14.41 13.29 4.74
CA ASP A 160 -15.29 12.39 5.50
C ASP A 160 -14.70 10.97 5.66
N VAL A 161 -13.38 10.90 5.90
CA VAL A 161 -12.65 9.65 6.15
C VAL A 161 -12.12 9.68 7.57
N ASP A 162 -12.46 8.67 8.36
CA ASP A 162 -11.91 8.50 9.69
C ASP A 162 -10.57 7.76 9.63
N CYS A 163 -9.70 8.04 10.59
CA CYS A 163 -8.38 7.42 10.69
C CYS A 163 -8.22 6.72 12.04
N VAL A 164 -7.74 5.50 12.01
CA VAL A 164 -7.30 4.75 13.19
C VAL A 164 -5.83 4.46 13.01
N CYS A 165 -5.00 5.01 13.87
CA CYS A 165 -3.57 4.76 13.85
C CYS A 165 -3.00 4.67 15.26
N ARG A 166 -1.85 4.03 15.37
CA ARG A 166 -1.13 3.95 16.63
C ARG A 166 -0.60 5.33 17.01
N PHE A 167 -0.79 5.71 18.26
CA PHE A 167 -0.24 6.96 18.78
C PHE A 167 1.30 6.93 18.83
N THR A 168 1.94 8.03 18.47
CA THR A 168 3.42 8.11 18.53
C THR A 168 3.89 8.44 19.94
N SER A 169 5.03 7.88 20.34
CA SER A 169 5.65 8.15 21.64
C SER A 169 6.06 9.63 21.84
N HIS A 170 6.23 10.37 20.75
CA HIS A 170 6.57 11.80 20.79
C HIS A 170 5.36 12.71 21.05
N ARG A 171 4.15 12.18 20.95
CA ARG A 171 2.92 12.92 21.25
C ARG A 171 2.42 12.53 22.63
N ARG A 172 2.15 13.53 23.43
CA ARG A 172 1.52 13.34 24.75
C ARG A 172 0.03 13.59 24.61
N ALA A 173 -0.78 12.60 24.90
CA ALA A 173 -2.22 12.79 25.10
C ALA A 173 -2.44 13.34 26.51
N ASP A 174 -3.18 14.43 26.62
CA ASP A 174 -3.59 14.95 27.92
C ASP A 174 -4.94 14.30 28.31
N PHE A 175 -4.86 13.18 28.98
CA PHE A 175 -6.03 12.43 29.46
C PHE A 175 -6.78 13.10 30.63
N ARG A 176 -6.34 14.26 31.11
CA ARG A 176 -7.07 15.07 32.06
C ARG A 176 -8.21 15.85 31.42
N ARG A 177 -8.18 15.99 30.08
CA ARG A 177 -9.20 16.68 29.29
C ARG A 177 -10.08 15.66 28.60
N GLY A 178 -11.36 16.02 28.39
CA GLY A 178 -12.32 15.19 27.70
C GLY A 178 -13.07 14.23 28.62
N LYS A 179 -13.60 13.16 28.07
CA LYS A 179 -14.44 12.18 28.78
C LYS A 179 -13.74 10.82 28.85
N CYS A 180 -13.52 10.35 30.06
CA CYS A 180 -13.04 8.98 30.29
C CYS A 180 -14.16 7.99 29.95
N LEU A 181 -13.88 7.03 29.09
CA LEU A 181 -14.82 5.96 28.67
C LEU A 181 -14.47 4.62 29.34
N GLY A 182 -13.26 4.46 29.83
CA GLY A 182 -12.78 3.27 30.50
C GLY A 182 -11.28 3.35 30.83
N LYS A 183 -10.72 2.25 31.33
CA LYS A 183 -9.28 2.16 31.53
C LYS A 183 -8.59 2.26 30.15
N ASP A 184 -7.70 3.21 30.02
CA ASP A 184 -6.95 3.48 28.77
C ASP A 184 -7.81 3.90 27.56
N ASP A 185 -9.08 4.29 27.81
CA ASP A 185 -10.00 4.78 26.80
C ASP A 185 -10.53 6.16 27.17
N HIS A 186 -10.31 7.14 26.30
CA HIS A 186 -10.61 8.55 26.57
C HIS A 186 -11.02 9.29 25.30
N LEU A 187 -12.13 9.98 25.37
CA LEU A 187 -12.60 10.86 24.29
C LEU A 187 -12.06 12.28 24.53
N VAL A 188 -11.22 12.74 23.62
CA VAL A 188 -10.64 14.08 23.65
C VAL A 188 -11.09 14.86 22.43
N ILE A 189 -11.49 16.11 22.62
CA ILE A 189 -11.74 17.06 21.52
C ILE A 189 -10.49 17.92 21.37
N TRP A 190 -9.98 18.01 20.15
CA TRP A 190 -8.74 18.71 19.79
C TRP A 190 -9.03 20.08 19.19
#